data_3edd528c15fe8ef5752985eeaa86fb22
#
_entry.id   3edd528c15fe8ef5752985eeaa86fb22
#
_cell.length_a   1.000
_cell.length_b   1.000
_cell.length_c   1.000
_cell.angle_alpha   90.00
_cell.angle_beta   90.00
_cell.angle_gamma   90.00
#
_symmetry.space_group_name_H-M   'P 1'
#
loop_
_entity.id
_entity.type
_entity.pdbx_description
1 polymer ?
#
loop_
_entity_poly.entity_id
_entity_poly.type
_entity_poly.pdbx_seq_one_letter_code
_entity_poly.pdbx_strand_id
1 'polypeptide(L)'
;TGDVEPFELAANTEYEIVANGKNFSIAAGTYDVYMSLDATKVYVMAEGLTPGQTPGPEEPEFEAQASEWGVVGVVNSWGASADIVMYTTPTEGLFVAKNAEMPDGAFKIRANNKWDDTKNYGFAAAGTAAVDHAYDLICGAGSKDITLLAGTYDIYFDLNNSKVYVMTPGKAITEAEGGVVETPDASNWYLVGNFNGWATGDVNYKFTKEGNWYVFKGFVADGQGVKFNAGSW
;
A
#
# COMPACT_ATOMS: atom_id res chain seq x y z
N THR A 1 -29.63 -1.61 35.57
CA THR A 1 -28.32 -1.31 34.94
C THR A 1 -28.61 -0.86 33.54
N GLY A 2 -28.77 0.46 33.35
CA GLY A 2 -29.03 1.00 32.04
C GLY A 2 -27.76 0.88 31.18
N ASP A 3 -27.83 0.14 30.09
CA ASP A 3 -26.82 0.17 29.04
C ASP A 3 -26.81 1.60 28.51
N VAL A 4 -25.73 2.32 28.81
CA VAL A 4 -25.50 3.62 28.21
C VAL A 4 -24.98 3.34 26.80
N GLU A 5 -25.78 3.73 25.79
CA GLU A 5 -25.38 3.67 24.40
C GLU A 5 -23.94 4.18 24.24
N PRO A 6 -23.07 3.46 23.50
CA PRO A 6 -21.73 3.93 23.24
C PRO A 6 -21.77 5.27 22.49
N PHE A 7 -20.85 6.15 22.82
CA PHE A 7 -20.71 7.42 22.09
C PHE A 7 -20.13 7.10 20.70
N GLU A 8 -20.81 7.52 19.63
CA GLU A 8 -20.38 7.30 18.27
C GLU A 8 -19.34 8.35 17.85
N LEU A 9 -18.18 7.88 17.36
CA LEU A 9 -17.15 8.73 16.81
C LEU A 9 -17.42 8.99 15.33
N ALA A 10 -17.52 10.25 14.95
CA ALA A 10 -17.56 10.65 13.55
C ALA A 10 -16.15 10.58 12.92
N ALA A 11 -16.07 10.17 11.67
CA ALA A 11 -14.82 10.18 10.93
C ALA A 11 -14.24 11.60 10.78
N ASN A 12 -12.93 11.71 10.64
CA ASN A 12 -12.17 12.95 10.44
C ASN A 12 -12.32 13.98 11.59
N THR A 13 -12.53 13.50 12.81
CA THR A 13 -12.75 14.32 14.00
C THR A 13 -11.77 13.94 15.11
N GLU A 14 -11.29 14.95 15.86
CA GLU A 14 -10.49 14.76 17.07
C GLU A 14 -11.41 14.51 18.28
N TYR A 15 -11.04 13.55 19.12
CA TYR A 15 -11.72 13.29 20.38
C TYR A 15 -10.71 13.18 21.52
N GLU A 16 -11.05 13.74 22.68
CA GLU A 16 -10.30 13.50 23.91
C GLU A 16 -10.67 12.14 24.53
N ILE A 17 -9.68 11.41 25.00
CA ILE A 17 -9.87 10.14 25.69
C ILE A 17 -9.34 10.22 27.12
N VAL A 18 -9.96 9.47 28.01
CA VAL A 18 -9.58 9.41 29.42
C VAL A 18 -9.40 7.96 29.88
N ALA A 19 -8.50 7.76 30.84
CA ALA A 19 -8.33 6.45 31.46
C ALA A 19 -9.66 5.97 32.09
N ASN A 20 -9.96 4.68 31.93
CA ASN A 20 -11.20 4.05 32.39
C ASN A 20 -12.50 4.68 31.81
N GLY A 21 -12.39 5.33 30.65
CA GLY A 21 -13.51 5.89 29.91
C GLY A 21 -14.51 4.82 29.44
N LYS A 22 -15.67 5.30 28.98
CA LYS A 22 -16.71 4.44 28.38
C LYS A 22 -16.26 3.92 27.01
N ASN A 23 -16.94 2.88 26.54
CA ASN A 23 -16.80 2.44 25.16
C ASN A 23 -17.29 3.52 24.19
N PHE A 24 -16.73 3.58 23.01
CA PHE A 24 -17.24 4.33 21.88
C PHE A 24 -17.54 3.37 20.74
N SER A 25 -18.31 3.82 19.77
CA SER A 25 -18.56 3.10 18.51
C SER A 25 -18.04 3.92 17.34
N ILE A 26 -17.76 3.22 16.25
CA ILE A 26 -17.43 3.82 14.96
C ILE A 26 -18.43 3.23 13.97
N ALA A 27 -19.04 4.07 13.12
CA ALA A 27 -19.93 3.58 12.06
C ALA A 27 -19.23 2.51 11.21
N ALA A 28 -19.98 1.59 10.63
CA ALA A 28 -19.39 0.56 9.78
C ALA A 28 -18.63 1.20 8.61
N GLY A 29 -17.40 0.80 8.37
CA GLY A 29 -16.52 1.37 7.35
C GLY A 29 -15.07 1.01 7.56
N THR A 30 -14.20 1.50 6.66
CA THR A 30 -12.75 1.36 6.77
C THR A 30 -12.12 2.67 7.20
N TYR A 31 -11.24 2.63 8.19
CA TYR A 31 -10.66 3.81 8.81
C TYR A 31 -9.19 3.62 9.17
N ASP A 32 -8.44 4.73 9.14
CA ASP A 32 -7.14 4.84 9.79
C ASP A 32 -7.34 5.46 11.18
N VAL A 33 -6.86 4.80 12.22
CA VAL A 33 -7.06 5.25 13.60
C VAL A 33 -5.73 5.71 14.18
N TYR A 34 -5.71 6.94 14.66
CA TYR A 34 -4.53 7.58 15.25
C TYR A 34 -4.79 7.86 16.74
N MET A 35 -3.78 7.62 17.56
CA MET A 35 -3.78 8.00 18.97
C MET A 35 -2.52 8.81 19.27
N SER A 36 -2.65 9.92 20.00
CA SER A 36 -1.49 10.70 20.44
C SER A 36 -0.58 9.88 21.35
N LEU A 37 0.72 10.20 21.37
CA LEU A 37 1.71 9.42 22.16
C LEU A 37 1.46 9.45 23.66
N ASP A 38 0.80 10.52 24.16
CA ASP A 38 0.38 10.65 25.56
C ASP A 38 -0.96 9.97 25.87
N ALA A 39 -1.56 9.32 24.87
CA ALA A 39 -2.84 8.63 24.95
C ALA A 39 -4.00 9.52 25.48
N THR A 40 -3.99 10.82 25.14
CA THR A 40 -5.05 11.77 25.53
C THR A 40 -6.01 12.08 24.38
N LYS A 41 -5.63 11.80 23.13
CA LYS A 41 -6.41 12.12 21.94
C LYS A 41 -6.50 10.94 20.99
N VAL A 42 -7.65 10.82 20.32
CA VAL A 42 -7.89 9.87 19.24
C VAL A 42 -8.50 10.57 18.04
N TYR A 43 -8.12 10.12 16.85
CA TYR A 43 -8.71 10.52 15.59
C TYR A 43 -9.13 9.27 14.82
N VAL A 44 -10.35 9.26 14.31
CA VAL A 44 -10.84 8.24 13.38
C VAL A 44 -10.88 8.89 12.02
N MET A 45 -9.91 8.58 11.17
CA MET A 45 -9.76 9.23 9.87
C MET A 45 -10.29 8.32 8.77
N ALA A 46 -10.83 8.90 7.70
CA ALA A 46 -11.07 8.14 6.49
C ALA A 46 -9.74 7.54 5.99
N GLU A 47 -9.79 6.38 5.35
CA GLU A 47 -8.60 5.67 4.87
C GLU A 47 -7.69 6.58 4.04
N GLY A 48 -6.41 6.58 4.35
CA GLY A 48 -5.39 7.41 3.70
C GLY A 48 -5.27 8.86 4.20
N LEU A 49 -6.15 9.32 5.11
CA LEU A 49 -6.04 10.65 5.72
C LEU A 49 -5.27 10.62 7.05
N THR A 50 -4.56 11.71 7.34
CA THR A 50 -3.87 11.92 8.61
C THR A 50 -4.54 13.01 9.45
N PRO A 51 -4.37 13.02 10.79
CA PRO A 51 -4.90 14.06 11.66
C PRO A 51 -4.51 15.47 11.20
N GLY A 52 -5.50 16.37 11.16
CA GLY A 52 -5.35 17.72 10.63
C GLY A 52 -5.66 17.86 9.15
N GLN A 53 -5.80 16.76 8.42
CA GLN A 53 -6.35 16.77 7.08
C GLN A 53 -7.87 16.71 7.16
N THR A 54 -8.56 17.66 6.51
CA THR A 54 -9.98 17.51 6.20
C THR A 54 -10.10 16.69 4.91
N PRO A 55 -11.16 15.87 4.76
CA PRO A 55 -11.50 15.37 3.45
C PRO A 55 -11.57 16.57 2.52
N GLY A 56 -10.67 16.62 1.55
CA GLY A 56 -10.84 17.56 0.45
C GLY A 56 -12.21 17.31 -0.21
N PRO A 57 -12.75 18.25 -1.01
CA PRO A 57 -13.80 17.89 -1.95
C PRO A 57 -13.30 16.59 -2.60
N GLU A 58 -14.17 15.56 -2.70
CA GLU A 58 -13.79 14.26 -3.32
C GLU A 58 -12.92 14.58 -4.52
N GLU A 59 -11.59 14.35 -4.38
CA GLU A 59 -10.75 14.44 -5.55
C GLU A 59 -11.34 13.43 -6.52
N PRO A 60 -11.55 13.82 -7.79
CA PRO A 60 -12.12 12.90 -8.76
C PRO A 60 -11.31 11.61 -8.69
N GLU A 61 -11.98 10.48 -8.49
CA GLU A 61 -11.33 9.17 -8.41
C GLU A 61 -10.29 9.08 -9.52
N PHE A 62 -9.04 8.77 -9.16
CA PHE A 62 -7.97 8.70 -10.14
C PHE A 62 -8.30 7.60 -11.15
N GLU A 63 -8.62 7.99 -12.37
CA GLU A 63 -8.82 7.07 -13.47
C GLU A 63 -7.46 6.70 -14.09
N ALA A 64 -7.02 5.47 -13.87
CA ALA A 64 -5.80 4.96 -14.47
C ALA A 64 -5.92 4.95 -16.01
N GLN A 65 -5.01 5.65 -16.67
CA GLN A 65 -4.96 5.75 -18.13
C GLN A 65 -3.87 4.83 -18.67
N ALA A 66 -4.15 4.19 -19.82
CA ALA A 66 -3.12 3.44 -20.54
C ALA A 66 -1.95 4.37 -20.89
N SER A 67 -0.73 3.98 -20.53
CA SER A 67 0.47 4.74 -20.84
C SER A 67 1.13 4.26 -22.13
N GLU A 68 2.20 4.95 -22.54
CA GLU A 68 3.03 4.47 -23.64
C GLU A 68 3.90 3.26 -23.26
N TRP A 69 4.02 2.95 -21.96
CA TRP A 69 4.89 1.90 -21.43
C TRP A 69 4.21 0.54 -21.41
N GLY A 70 5.01 -0.50 -21.64
CA GLY A 70 4.53 -1.89 -21.61
C GLY A 70 5.63 -2.88 -21.26
N VAL A 71 5.20 -4.05 -20.79
CA VAL A 71 6.05 -5.21 -20.51
C VAL A 71 6.13 -6.07 -21.76
N VAL A 72 7.34 -6.27 -22.27
CA VAL A 72 7.66 -7.06 -23.45
C VAL A 72 8.60 -8.21 -23.05
N GLY A 73 8.42 -9.36 -23.61
CA GLY A 73 9.30 -10.51 -23.30
C GLY A 73 8.76 -11.83 -23.82
N VAL A 74 9.07 -12.89 -23.11
CA VAL A 74 8.55 -14.24 -23.44
C VAL A 74 7.02 -14.23 -23.48
N VAL A 75 6.38 -13.42 -22.64
CA VAL A 75 4.92 -13.29 -22.52
C VAL A 75 4.23 -12.93 -23.84
N ASN A 76 4.89 -12.20 -24.73
CA ASN A 76 4.35 -11.80 -26.04
C ASN A 76 5.32 -12.13 -27.18
N SER A 77 6.21 -13.12 -26.99
CA SER A 77 7.22 -13.52 -27.94
C SER A 77 8.06 -12.35 -28.45
N TRP A 78 8.47 -11.46 -27.52
CA TRP A 78 9.32 -10.30 -27.77
C TRP A 78 8.73 -9.29 -28.76
N GLY A 79 7.42 -9.13 -28.72
CA GLY A 79 6.68 -8.17 -29.52
C GLY A 79 6.02 -8.73 -30.75
N ALA A 80 5.85 -10.05 -30.86
CA ALA A 80 5.01 -10.67 -31.89
C ALA A 80 3.52 -10.33 -31.70
N SER A 81 3.12 -10.00 -30.44
CA SER A 81 1.82 -9.39 -30.11
C SER A 81 2.07 -8.11 -29.28
N ALA A 82 1.00 -7.40 -28.95
CA ALA A 82 1.08 -6.19 -28.13
C ALA A 82 1.70 -6.47 -26.77
N ASP A 83 2.44 -5.50 -26.24
CA ASP A 83 3.01 -5.53 -24.90
C ASP A 83 1.89 -5.52 -23.84
N ILE A 84 2.15 -6.05 -22.65
CA ILE A 84 1.25 -5.86 -21.52
C ILE A 84 1.29 -4.37 -21.17
N VAL A 85 0.16 -3.70 -21.33
CA VAL A 85 0.04 -2.25 -21.12
C VAL A 85 0.25 -1.92 -19.65
N MET A 86 1.07 -0.92 -19.37
CA MET A 86 1.19 -0.31 -18.06
C MET A 86 0.29 0.94 -17.99
N TYR A 87 -0.37 1.10 -16.87
CA TYR A 87 -1.29 2.22 -16.62
C TYR A 87 -0.64 3.25 -15.71
N THR A 88 -1.08 4.49 -15.84
CA THR A 88 -0.68 5.56 -14.90
C THR A 88 -1.16 5.24 -13.48
N THR A 89 -0.44 5.80 -12.50
CA THR A 89 -0.83 5.78 -11.08
C THR A 89 -1.03 7.23 -10.61
N PRO A 90 -1.57 7.48 -9.40
CA PRO A 90 -1.62 8.83 -8.83
C PRO A 90 -0.25 9.50 -8.69
N THR A 91 0.83 8.71 -8.67
CA THR A 91 2.21 9.23 -8.63
C THR A 91 2.70 9.45 -10.06
N GLU A 92 3.05 10.69 -10.39
CA GLU A 92 3.61 11.04 -11.70
C GLU A 92 4.91 10.29 -11.98
N GLY A 93 5.01 9.71 -13.17
CA GLY A 93 6.18 8.92 -13.59
C GLY A 93 6.21 7.48 -13.05
N LEU A 94 5.22 7.08 -12.27
CA LEU A 94 5.04 5.70 -11.82
C LEU A 94 3.93 5.02 -12.62
N PHE A 95 4.25 3.90 -13.25
CA PHE A 95 3.34 3.11 -14.08
C PHE A 95 3.20 1.70 -13.53
N VAL A 96 2.08 1.03 -13.80
CA VAL A 96 1.83 -0.33 -13.31
C VAL A 96 1.12 -1.21 -14.34
N ALA A 97 1.59 -2.44 -14.49
CA ALA A 97 0.84 -3.55 -15.07
C ALA A 97 0.32 -4.41 -13.91
N LYS A 98 -0.96 -4.25 -13.55
CA LYS A 98 -1.59 -5.01 -12.46
C LYS A 98 -1.98 -6.40 -12.90
N ASN A 99 -1.80 -7.38 -12.01
CA ASN A 99 -2.15 -8.78 -12.24
C ASN A 99 -1.58 -9.33 -13.55
N ALA A 100 -0.34 -8.92 -13.91
CA ALA A 100 0.32 -9.39 -15.11
C ALA A 100 0.63 -10.88 -15.00
N GLU A 101 0.03 -11.69 -15.88
CA GLU A 101 0.32 -13.13 -15.98
C GLU A 101 1.62 -13.32 -16.76
N MET A 102 2.70 -13.67 -16.07
CA MET A 102 4.02 -13.83 -16.63
C MET A 102 4.37 -15.32 -16.74
N PRO A 103 4.80 -15.79 -17.92
CA PRO A 103 5.42 -17.12 -18.05
C PRO A 103 6.80 -17.12 -17.42
N ASP A 104 7.35 -18.31 -17.16
CA ASP A 104 8.77 -18.44 -16.84
C ASP A 104 9.63 -17.92 -18.00
N GLY A 105 10.50 -16.97 -17.70
CA GLY A 105 11.36 -16.37 -18.72
C GLY A 105 11.70 -14.90 -18.50
N ALA A 106 12.10 -14.25 -19.58
CA ALA A 106 12.67 -12.93 -19.54
C ALA A 106 11.68 -11.86 -20.06
N PHE A 107 11.84 -10.65 -19.51
CA PHE A 107 11.08 -9.48 -19.97
C PHE A 107 11.94 -8.21 -19.92
N LYS A 108 11.44 -7.15 -20.53
CA LYS A 108 11.92 -5.76 -20.45
C LYS A 108 10.72 -4.81 -20.40
N ILE A 109 11.01 -3.55 -20.16
CA ILE A 109 10.00 -2.47 -20.23
C ILE A 109 10.36 -1.58 -21.41
N ARG A 110 9.40 -1.31 -22.28
CA ARG A 110 9.60 -0.40 -23.43
C ARG A 110 8.38 0.47 -23.68
N ALA A 111 8.56 1.51 -24.48
CA ALA A 111 7.47 2.36 -24.87
C ALA A 111 6.95 2.06 -26.29
N ASN A 112 5.64 2.33 -26.49
CA ASN A 112 4.99 2.36 -27.81
C ASN A 112 5.08 1.04 -28.59
N ASN A 113 5.27 -0.10 -27.93
CA ASN A 113 5.50 -1.42 -28.57
C ASN A 113 6.68 -1.40 -29.59
N LYS A 114 7.70 -0.58 -29.33
CA LYS A 114 8.84 -0.40 -30.26
C LYS A 114 10.16 -0.58 -29.54
N TRP A 115 11.14 -1.10 -30.28
CA TRP A 115 12.53 -1.13 -29.84
C TRP A 115 13.18 0.23 -30.15
N ASP A 116 13.33 1.04 -29.09
CA ASP A 116 13.96 2.36 -29.13
C ASP A 116 14.96 2.44 -27.99
N ASP A 117 16.22 2.71 -28.31
CA ASP A 117 17.30 2.73 -27.32
C ASP A 117 17.15 3.85 -26.27
N THR A 118 16.27 4.82 -26.51
CA THR A 118 15.96 5.89 -25.55
C THR A 118 14.75 5.55 -24.65
N LYS A 119 14.02 4.48 -24.99
CA LYS A 119 12.77 4.08 -24.31
C LYS A 119 12.66 2.57 -24.08
N ASN A 120 13.77 1.93 -23.78
CA ASN A 120 13.86 0.49 -23.56
C ASN A 120 14.71 0.24 -22.31
N TYR A 121 14.10 -0.34 -21.28
CA TYR A 121 14.68 -0.50 -19.96
C TYR A 121 14.83 -1.97 -19.59
N GLY A 122 15.92 -2.27 -18.90
CA GLY A 122 16.24 -3.59 -18.35
C GLY A 122 17.34 -3.50 -17.32
N PHE A 123 17.85 -4.62 -16.86
CA PHE A 123 18.93 -4.68 -15.89
C PHE A 123 20.28 -4.23 -16.49
N ALA A 124 21.21 -3.75 -15.67
CA ALA A 124 22.59 -3.49 -16.06
C ALA A 124 23.36 -4.79 -16.36
N ALA A 125 23.03 -5.87 -15.67
CA ALA A 125 23.54 -7.23 -15.88
C ALA A 125 22.37 -8.21 -15.87
N ALA A 126 22.47 -9.30 -16.65
CA ALA A 126 21.42 -10.32 -16.66
C ALA A 126 21.20 -10.89 -15.25
N GLY A 127 19.95 -11.04 -14.84
CA GLY A 127 19.61 -11.53 -13.51
C GLY A 127 18.14 -11.90 -13.37
N THR A 128 17.81 -12.60 -12.29
CA THR A 128 16.45 -12.99 -11.94
C THR A 128 15.90 -12.04 -10.89
N ALA A 129 14.73 -11.49 -11.15
CA ALA A 129 14.00 -10.68 -10.17
C ALA A 129 13.30 -11.61 -9.16
N ALA A 130 13.48 -11.30 -7.88
CA ALA A 130 12.66 -11.85 -6.81
C ALA A 130 11.36 -11.04 -6.68
N VAL A 131 10.33 -11.68 -6.13
CA VAL A 131 9.03 -11.02 -5.85
C VAL A 131 9.17 -10.12 -4.61
N ASP A 132 8.43 -9.05 -4.59
CA ASP A 132 8.44 -8.02 -3.54
C ASP A 132 9.80 -7.30 -3.42
N HIS A 133 10.45 -7.10 -4.55
CA HIS A 133 11.74 -6.41 -4.63
C HIS A 133 11.74 -5.27 -5.64
N ALA A 134 12.60 -4.28 -5.36
CA ALA A 134 12.90 -3.15 -6.24
C ALA A 134 14.29 -3.32 -6.87
N TYR A 135 14.41 -3.00 -8.15
CA TYR A 135 15.66 -3.11 -8.91
C TYR A 135 15.93 -1.87 -9.73
N ASP A 136 17.19 -1.46 -9.79
CA ASP A 136 17.64 -0.39 -10.67
C ASP A 136 17.66 -0.88 -12.13
N LEU A 137 17.22 -0.01 -13.02
CA LEU A 137 17.21 -0.22 -14.46
C LEU A 137 18.20 0.70 -15.16
N ILE A 138 18.68 0.26 -16.30
CA ILE A 138 19.34 1.13 -17.27
C ILE A 138 18.53 1.18 -18.56
N CYS A 139 18.62 2.33 -19.25
CA CYS A 139 18.00 2.54 -20.55
C CYS A 139 18.96 2.19 -21.67
N GLY A 140 18.43 1.69 -22.78
CA GLY A 140 19.12 1.56 -24.04
C GLY A 140 19.64 0.18 -24.40
N ALA A 141 20.43 0.12 -25.50
CA ALA A 141 20.94 -1.11 -26.07
C ALA A 141 21.84 -1.94 -25.13
N GLY A 142 22.40 -1.29 -24.09
CA GLY A 142 23.19 -1.98 -23.05
C GLY A 142 22.37 -2.76 -22.03
N SER A 143 21.07 -2.45 -21.91
CA SER A 143 20.20 -3.06 -20.91
C SER A 143 19.97 -4.56 -21.18
N LYS A 144 20.06 -5.35 -20.13
CA LYS A 144 19.88 -6.81 -20.14
C LYS A 144 18.45 -7.16 -19.77
N ASP A 145 18.07 -8.37 -20.11
CA ASP A 145 16.77 -8.91 -19.77
C ASP A 145 16.63 -9.12 -18.27
N ILE A 146 15.39 -8.98 -17.79
CA ILE A 146 14.98 -9.26 -16.43
C ILE A 146 14.34 -10.65 -16.44
N THR A 147 14.96 -11.65 -15.82
CA THR A 147 14.35 -12.98 -15.72
C THR A 147 13.35 -13.02 -14.56
N LEU A 148 12.21 -13.68 -14.76
CA LEU A 148 11.16 -13.86 -13.76
C LEU A 148 10.59 -15.27 -13.86
N LEU A 149 10.25 -15.88 -12.72
CA LEU A 149 9.52 -17.14 -12.68
C LEU A 149 8.07 -16.96 -13.13
N ALA A 150 7.43 -18.05 -13.57
CA ALA A 150 6.01 -18.00 -13.92
C ALA A 150 5.16 -17.61 -12.71
N GLY A 151 4.19 -16.71 -12.91
CA GLY A 151 3.29 -16.23 -11.85
C GLY A 151 2.47 -15.03 -12.27
N THR A 152 1.64 -14.56 -11.34
CA THR A 152 0.87 -13.31 -11.50
C THR A 152 1.50 -12.25 -10.62
N TYR A 153 1.75 -11.07 -11.17
CA TYR A 153 2.50 -9.99 -10.51
C TYR A 153 1.88 -8.62 -10.78
N ASP A 154 2.05 -7.70 -9.84
CA ASP A 154 1.96 -6.27 -10.13
C ASP A 154 3.36 -5.77 -10.47
N ILE A 155 3.58 -5.39 -11.73
CA ILE A 155 4.88 -4.90 -12.22
C ILE A 155 4.81 -3.39 -12.31
N TYR A 156 5.56 -2.67 -11.46
CA TYR A 156 5.64 -1.23 -11.48
C TYR A 156 6.93 -0.77 -12.18
N PHE A 157 6.81 0.33 -12.92
CA PHE A 157 7.94 1.04 -13.52
C PHE A 157 7.96 2.49 -13.03
N ASP A 158 9.00 2.82 -12.29
CA ASP A 158 9.29 4.18 -11.86
C ASP A 158 10.30 4.80 -12.82
N LEU A 159 9.78 5.61 -13.73
CA LEU A 159 10.57 6.29 -14.75
C LEU A 159 11.51 7.34 -14.14
N ASN A 160 11.07 8.03 -13.08
CA ASN A 160 11.83 9.11 -12.45
C ASN A 160 13.10 8.59 -11.76
N ASN A 161 13.02 7.40 -11.16
CA ASN A 161 14.12 6.76 -10.46
C ASN A 161 14.76 5.62 -11.25
N SER A 162 14.26 5.34 -12.47
CA SER A 162 14.70 4.21 -13.31
C SER A 162 14.68 2.89 -12.52
N LYS A 163 13.52 2.54 -11.94
CA LYS A 163 13.36 1.32 -11.15
C LYS A 163 12.20 0.47 -11.66
N VAL A 164 12.34 -0.84 -11.48
CA VAL A 164 11.22 -1.78 -11.60
C VAL A 164 10.95 -2.40 -10.23
N TYR A 165 9.68 -2.58 -9.91
CA TYR A 165 9.23 -3.35 -8.75
C TYR A 165 8.44 -4.55 -9.26
N VAL A 166 8.77 -5.74 -8.80
CA VAL A 166 8.02 -6.97 -9.06
C VAL A 166 7.32 -7.35 -7.77
N MET A 167 6.01 -7.14 -7.71
CA MET A 167 5.24 -7.22 -6.48
C MET A 167 4.22 -8.35 -6.52
N THR A 168 3.95 -8.94 -5.36
CA THR A 168 2.74 -9.74 -5.16
C THR A 168 1.52 -8.88 -5.47
N PRO A 169 0.50 -9.36 -6.22
CA PRO A 169 -0.67 -8.58 -6.55
C PRO A 169 -1.33 -7.93 -5.34
N GLY A 170 -1.57 -6.62 -5.44
CA GLY A 170 -2.17 -5.81 -4.38
C GLY A 170 -1.22 -5.32 -3.28
N LYS A 171 0.05 -5.76 -3.28
CA LYS A 171 1.05 -5.30 -2.32
C LYS A 171 1.63 -3.95 -2.74
N ALA A 172 1.82 -3.04 -1.77
CA ALA A 172 2.34 -1.70 -2.04
C ALA A 172 3.85 -1.73 -2.36
N ILE A 173 4.32 -0.85 -3.26
CA ILE A 173 5.74 -0.74 -3.60
C ILE A 173 6.63 -0.31 -2.42
N THR A 174 6.05 0.32 -1.39
CA THR A 174 6.74 0.66 -0.13
C THR A 174 7.13 -0.56 0.69
N GLU A 175 6.56 -1.72 0.38
CA GLU A 175 6.88 -3.00 1.01
C GLU A 175 7.94 -3.81 0.25
N ALA A 176 8.48 -3.24 -0.85
CA ALA A 176 9.51 -3.90 -1.62
C ALA A 176 10.85 -3.94 -0.87
N GLU A 177 11.51 -5.09 -0.85
CA GLU A 177 12.88 -5.20 -0.36
C GLU A 177 13.84 -4.42 -1.29
N GLY A 178 14.85 -3.77 -0.68
CA GLY A 178 15.77 -2.87 -1.41
C GLY A 178 15.27 -1.42 -1.52
N GLY A 179 13.99 -1.11 -1.25
CA GLY A 179 13.51 0.23 -0.98
C GLY A 179 13.85 0.67 0.45
N VAL A 180 13.85 1.98 0.72
CA VAL A 180 13.94 2.48 2.10
C VAL A 180 12.62 2.13 2.79
N VAL A 181 12.55 0.96 3.40
CA VAL A 181 11.45 0.60 4.28
C VAL A 181 11.72 1.30 5.60
N GLU A 182 11.01 2.38 5.89
CA GLU A 182 10.88 2.80 7.28
C GLU A 182 10.10 1.70 7.99
N THR A 183 10.79 0.89 8.78
CA THR A 183 10.13 -0.10 9.64
C THR A 183 9.43 0.69 10.75
N PRO A 184 8.08 0.68 10.82
CA PRO A 184 7.39 1.38 11.89
C PRO A 184 7.82 0.84 13.26
N ASP A 185 8.05 1.73 14.23
CA ASP A 185 8.33 1.33 15.60
C ASP A 185 7.14 0.55 16.20
N ALA A 186 7.40 -0.59 16.80
CA ALA A 186 6.37 -1.37 17.46
C ALA A 186 5.78 -0.60 18.66
N SER A 187 4.46 -0.51 18.71
CA SER A 187 3.73 0.02 19.88
C SER A 187 3.28 -1.12 20.81
N ASN A 188 2.87 -0.77 22.01
CA ASN A 188 2.16 -1.69 22.92
C ASN A 188 0.64 -1.45 22.92
N TRP A 189 0.16 -0.65 21.97
CA TRP A 189 -1.26 -0.34 21.86
C TRP A 189 -1.96 -1.26 20.86
N TYR A 190 -3.20 -1.60 21.16
CA TYR A 190 -4.06 -2.50 20.38
C TYR A 190 -5.48 -1.94 20.28
N LEU A 191 -6.15 -2.18 19.14
CA LEU A 191 -7.60 -2.07 19.04
C LEU A 191 -8.23 -3.34 19.60
N VAL A 192 -9.25 -3.19 20.45
CA VAL A 192 -10.04 -4.30 20.99
C VAL A 192 -11.53 -3.99 20.86
N GLY A 193 -12.33 -5.00 20.59
CA GLY A 193 -13.77 -4.84 20.38
C GLY A 193 -14.44 -6.16 20.04
N ASN A 194 -15.69 -6.09 19.60
CA ASN A 194 -16.44 -7.29 19.19
C ASN A 194 -15.76 -8.04 18.06
N PHE A 195 -15.12 -7.32 17.11
CA PHE A 195 -14.40 -7.87 15.95
C PHE A 195 -13.29 -8.86 16.33
N ASN A 196 -12.70 -8.75 17.53
CA ASN A 196 -11.69 -9.69 18.04
C ASN A 196 -12.06 -10.32 19.39
N GLY A 197 -13.35 -10.31 19.76
CA GLY A 197 -13.85 -10.87 21.02
C GLY A 197 -13.28 -10.19 22.26
N TRP A 198 -12.91 -8.91 22.17
CA TRP A 198 -12.28 -8.13 23.25
C TRP A 198 -10.91 -8.68 23.70
N ALA A 199 -10.23 -9.42 22.80
CA ALA A 199 -8.91 -9.98 23.09
C ALA A 199 -7.86 -8.88 23.23
N THR A 200 -7.16 -8.84 24.36
CA THR A 200 -6.03 -7.95 24.60
C THR A 200 -4.75 -8.52 24.00
N GLY A 201 -3.90 -7.67 23.45
CA GLY A 201 -2.61 -8.11 22.87
C GLY A 201 -2.73 -8.89 21.56
N ASP A 202 -3.86 -8.83 20.86
CA ASP A 202 -4.03 -9.41 19.54
C ASP A 202 -3.16 -8.68 18.51
N VAL A 203 -2.12 -9.35 18.05
CA VAL A 203 -1.12 -8.77 17.13
C VAL A 203 -1.71 -8.32 15.79
N ASN A 204 -2.85 -8.88 15.36
CA ASN A 204 -3.53 -8.47 14.13
C ASN A 204 -4.17 -7.08 14.25
N TYR A 205 -4.32 -6.59 15.47
CA TYR A 205 -4.91 -5.28 15.80
C TYR A 205 -3.93 -4.39 16.57
N LYS A 206 -2.64 -4.64 16.42
CA LYS A 206 -1.57 -3.86 17.05
C LYS A 206 -1.30 -2.58 16.28
N PHE A 207 -1.20 -1.44 16.99
CA PHE A 207 -0.73 -0.19 16.42
C PHE A 207 0.77 -0.24 16.14
N THR A 208 1.19 0.46 15.09
CA THR A 208 2.59 0.77 14.80
C THR A 208 2.85 2.26 15.04
N LYS A 209 4.09 2.61 15.41
CA LYS A 209 4.46 4.01 15.57
C LYS A 209 4.96 4.55 14.23
N GLU A 210 4.31 5.60 13.75
CA GLU A 210 4.70 6.33 12.54
C GLU A 210 4.90 7.80 12.91
N GLY A 211 6.15 8.24 12.97
CA GLY A 211 6.49 9.59 13.40
C GLY A 211 5.96 9.91 14.80
N ASN A 212 5.05 10.87 14.91
CA ASN A 212 4.43 11.31 16.16
C ASN A 212 3.10 10.61 16.49
N TRP A 213 2.76 9.53 15.78
CA TRP A 213 1.49 8.84 15.89
C TRP A 213 1.66 7.35 16.17
N TYR A 214 0.69 6.76 16.88
CA TYR A 214 0.40 5.34 16.79
C TYR A 214 -0.71 5.15 15.75
N VAL A 215 -0.48 4.32 14.75
CA VAL A 215 -1.37 4.17 13.58
C VAL A 215 -1.80 2.71 13.44
N PHE A 216 -3.08 2.49 13.16
CA PHE A 216 -3.63 1.25 12.65
C PHE A 216 -4.39 1.55 11.36
N LYS A 217 -3.92 1.03 10.24
CA LYS A 217 -4.48 1.29 8.90
C LYS A 217 -5.45 0.18 8.49
N GLY A 218 -6.45 0.55 7.71
CA GLY A 218 -7.39 -0.41 7.13
C GLY A 218 -8.32 -1.07 8.15
N PHE A 219 -8.64 -0.42 9.28
CA PHE A 219 -9.57 -0.96 10.26
C PHE A 219 -10.99 -1.02 9.68
N VAL A 220 -11.54 -2.23 9.57
CA VAL A 220 -12.93 -2.45 9.14
C VAL A 220 -13.83 -2.45 10.37
N ALA A 221 -14.57 -1.36 10.57
CA ALA A 221 -15.50 -1.22 11.67
C ALA A 221 -16.84 -1.92 11.35
N ASP A 222 -17.38 -2.63 12.33
CA ASP A 222 -18.66 -3.36 12.25
C ASP A 222 -19.84 -2.61 12.89
N GLY A 223 -19.62 -1.34 13.30
CA GLY A 223 -20.60 -0.53 14.01
C GLY A 223 -20.74 -0.87 15.50
N GLN A 224 -19.90 -1.77 16.02
CA GLN A 224 -19.91 -2.17 17.42
C GLN A 224 -18.87 -1.37 18.24
N GLY A 225 -18.91 -1.53 19.57
CA GLY A 225 -17.99 -0.83 20.47
C GLY A 225 -16.53 -1.25 20.31
N VAL A 226 -15.63 -0.28 20.37
CA VAL A 226 -14.17 -0.48 20.34
C VAL A 226 -13.51 0.24 21.51
N LYS A 227 -12.30 -0.20 21.87
CA LYS A 227 -11.41 0.45 22.84
C LYS A 227 -9.95 0.38 22.40
N PHE A 228 -9.14 1.25 22.97
CA PHE A 228 -7.69 1.13 22.94
C PHE A 228 -7.21 0.43 24.21
N ASN A 229 -6.23 -0.46 24.05
CA ASN A 229 -5.72 -1.27 25.16
C ASN A 229 -4.19 -1.39 25.04
N ALA A 230 -3.48 -1.33 26.15
CA ALA A 230 -2.02 -1.45 26.21
C ALA A 230 -1.55 -2.91 26.45
N GLY A 231 -2.31 -3.90 25.97
CA GLY A 231 -1.98 -5.33 26.03
C GLY A 231 -2.59 -6.08 27.21
N SER A 232 -3.22 -5.39 28.16
CA SER A 232 -3.92 -5.97 29.32
C SER A 232 -5.07 -5.07 29.77
N TRP A 233 -6.04 -5.67 30.45
CA TRP A 233 -7.11 -4.93 31.17
C TRP A 233 -6.65 -4.49 32.56
#